data_2b3c1388a3623cde2feb3796da0818a2
#
_entry.id   2b3c1388a3623cde2feb3796da0818a2
#
_cell.length_a   1.000
_cell.length_b   1.000
_cell.length_c   1.000
_cell.angle_alpha   90.00
_cell.angle_beta   90.00
_cell.angle_gamma   90.00
#
_symmetry.space_group_name_H-M   'P 1'
#
loop_
_entity.id
_entity.type
_entity.pdbx_description
1 polymer ?
#
loop_
_entity_poly.entity_id
_entity_poly.type
_entity_poly.pdbx_seq_one_letter_code
_entity_poly.pdbx_strand_id
1 'polypeptide(L)'
;MSHNYDVILNGCGPVGGIASLLLATRGFKVAVIDLNKSPYPHPRAVGLNGYSMSIIENVLKDSWKEFQFTSAVEVGYVMGITKMDKPFGKMEPPIIEGKVLDLDKYGFLNWFNQPQLEKLLRIQIKKNKNITTYFGTESLVLWEEKSRNCLQIQNTASGKTETITSKYLIGADGGGSFVRKQMGANLKTLGKAISFLVADIEAPASSLKEGMHFDAGGWQIIDPSGKRPTTFINMTGKKHGTYKNNFRFEFALKDGENFTQMQSPDSIEKLVEPFLKKNSFKILRSTVYKFNSMISEMWRANNTFTIGDATHQTSPFLGQGLNLGIRNTFNLIKKIDLVNKGVSEASILDKYQVECFPDSQFIIKQSLFMGNMLFNVKPHINFLRSIIYFFKGARGSPIDLFPAFVPETITVPNGFKPGKTNQKGYPMYNFMTKEGFPRSLREYKPFEYRVLCNNSSVEIDKVLKNIDKAIKPLCIVLSEGLNGEKTSDDILVCAPRKEDKKMHRKLFNKADYVLMAPGYTMLGTYNNGEEDKLFADYKSLFDLVAH
;
A
#
# COMPACT_ATOMS: atom_id res chain seq x y z
N MET A 1 17.96 -29.54 -19.16
CA MET A 1 16.56 -29.24 -19.55
C MET A 1 16.27 -27.82 -19.10
N SER A 2 15.87 -26.94 -20.01
CA SER A 2 15.50 -25.58 -19.64
C SER A 2 14.12 -25.64 -18.97
N HIS A 3 14.04 -25.22 -17.70
CA HIS A 3 12.77 -25.10 -17.01
C HIS A 3 12.00 -23.88 -17.57
N ASN A 4 10.79 -24.13 -18.06
CA ASN A 4 9.97 -23.13 -18.73
C ASN A 4 8.81 -22.67 -17.84
N TYR A 5 8.74 -21.39 -17.54
CA TYR A 5 7.73 -20.75 -16.71
C TYR A 5 6.91 -19.72 -17.51
N ASP A 6 5.74 -19.35 -17.01
CA ASP A 6 5.00 -18.21 -17.54
C ASP A 6 5.62 -16.91 -17.04
N VAL A 7 6.00 -16.88 -15.75
CA VAL A 7 6.59 -15.72 -15.08
C VAL A 7 7.79 -16.13 -14.25
N ILE A 8 8.90 -15.44 -14.40
CA ILE A 8 10.01 -15.42 -13.44
C ILE A 8 9.84 -14.19 -12.55
N LEU A 9 9.86 -14.39 -11.23
CA LEU A 9 9.84 -13.34 -10.24
C LEU A 9 11.17 -13.31 -9.49
N ASN A 10 11.95 -12.25 -9.67
CA ASN A 10 13.24 -12.05 -9.00
C ASN A 10 13.07 -11.18 -7.76
N GLY A 11 13.23 -11.79 -6.58
CA GLY A 11 13.02 -11.21 -5.27
C GLY A 11 11.72 -11.68 -4.59
N CYS A 12 11.82 -12.17 -3.35
CA CYS A 12 10.72 -12.68 -2.53
C CYS A 12 10.57 -11.93 -1.20
N GLY A 13 10.73 -10.59 -1.23
CA GLY A 13 10.27 -9.71 -0.16
C GLY A 13 8.74 -9.61 -0.14
N PRO A 14 8.14 -8.73 0.68
CA PRO A 14 6.68 -8.65 0.82
C PRO A 14 5.96 -8.46 -0.52
N VAL A 15 6.45 -7.53 -1.36
CA VAL A 15 5.84 -7.23 -2.67
C VAL A 15 5.97 -8.42 -3.62
N GLY A 16 7.17 -9.01 -3.72
CA GLY A 16 7.42 -10.19 -4.55
C GLY A 16 6.65 -11.43 -4.10
N GLY A 17 6.57 -11.66 -2.79
CA GLY A 17 5.78 -12.75 -2.24
C GLY A 17 4.28 -12.61 -2.56
N ILE A 18 3.73 -11.42 -2.43
CA ILE A 18 2.34 -11.12 -2.81
C ILE A 18 2.15 -11.30 -4.32
N ALA A 19 3.07 -10.78 -5.14
CA ALA A 19 3.02 -10.92 -6.60
C ALA A 19 2.98 -12.38 -7.04
N SER A 20 3.84 -13.22 -6.48
CA SER A 20 3.91 -14.65 -6.83
C SER A 20 2.59 -15.38 -6.55
N LEU A 21 1.98 -15.11 -5.40
CA LEU A 21 0.70 -15.71 -5.02
C LEU A 21 -0.46 -15.20 -5.88
N LEU A 22 -0.49 -13.90 -6.20
CA LEU A 22 -1.48 -13.32 -7.11
C LEU A 22 -1.40 -13.91 -8.52
N LEU A 23 -0.19 -14.14 -9.04
CA LEU A 23 0.02 -14.80 -10.34
C LEU A 23 -0.42 -16.28 -10.29
N ALA A 24 0.00 -17.00 -9.28
CA ALA A 24 -0.31 -18.41 -9.14
C ALA A 24 -1.82 -18.68 -8.96
N THR A 25 -2.56 -17.79 -8.29
CA THR A 25 -4.03 -17.89 -8.17
C THR A 25 -4.74 -17.65 -9.50
N ARG A 26 -4.08 -17.03 -10.48
CA ARG A 26 -4.55 -16.83 -11.85
C ARG A 26 -4.10 -17.94 -12.81
N GLY A 27 -3.47 -18.99 -12.29
CA GLY A 27 -3.06 -20.17 -13.07
C GLY A 27 -1.66 -20.08 -13.69
N PHE A 28 -0.90 -18.99 -13.48
CA PHE A 28 0.46 -18.88 -14.00
C PHE A 28 1.42 -19.83 -13.29
N LYS A 29 2.33 -20.45 -14.07
CA LYS A 29 3.50 -21.18 -13.56
C LYS A 29 4.60 -20.17 -13.24
N VAL A 30 4.94 -20.03 -11.96
CA VAL A 30 5.85 -18.98 -11.46
C VAL A 30 7.13 -19.58 -10.91
N ALA A 31 8.29 -19.09 -11.36
CA ALA A 31 9.57 -19.29 -10.69
C ALA A 31 9.84 -18.11 -9.77
N VAL A 32 10.10 -18.35 -8.49
CA VAL A 32 10.44 -17.31 -7.50
C VAL A 32 11.88 -17.47 -7.04
N ILE A 33 12.71 -16.48 -7.35
CA ILE A 33 14.12 -16.44 -6.99
C ILE A 33 14.31 -15.48 -5.82
N ASP A 34 15.10 -15.84 -4.83
CA ASP A 34 15.54 -14.93 -3.78
C ASP A 34 16.95 -15.31 -3.31
N LEU A 35 17.81 -14.31 -3.21
CA LEU A 35 19.18 -14.48 -2.70
C LEU A 35 19.19 -15.05 -1.27
N ASN A 36 18.19 -14.70 -0.47
CA ASN A 36 18.08 -15.11 0.93
C ASN A 36 17.25 -16.39 1.08
N LYS A 37 17.78 -17.37 1.80
CA LYS A 37 17.05 -18.58 2.17
C LYS A 37 15.88 -18.31 3.11
N SER A 38 16.01 -17.30 3.96
CA SER A 38 15.03 -16.91 4.99
C SER A 38 14.52 -15.49 4.78
N PRO A 39 13.35 -15.13 5.35
CA PRO A 39 12.89 -13.75 5.38
C PRO A 39 13.90 -12.80 5.99
N TYR A 40 13.90 -11.55 5.56
CA TYR A 40 14.78 -10.51 6.08
C TYR A 40 14.46 -10.23 7.56
N PRO A 41 15.44 -10.38 8.48
CA PRO A 41 15.15 -10.39 9.92
C PRO A 41 14.97 -9.00 10.53
N HIS A 42 15.48 -7.96 9.86
CA HIS A 42 15.49 -6.61 10.42
C HIS A 42 14.17 -5.85 10.18
N PRO A 43 13.84 -4.88 11.05
CA PRO A 43 12.62 -4.10 10.90
C PRO A 43 12.69 -3.19 9.66
N ARG A 44 11.63 -3.20 8.86
CA ARG A 44 11.44 -2.29 7.73
C ARG A 44 10.08 -1.61 7.82
N ALA A 45 9.16 -1.94 6.90
CA ALA A 45 7.81 -1.42 6.96
C ALA A 45 7.09 -1.84 8.24
N VAL A 46 6.20 -0.98 8.73
CA VAL A 46 5.45 -1.18 9.96
C VAL A 46 3.96 -0.88 9.79
N GLY A 47 3.57 -0.17 8.74
CA GLY A 47 2.20 0.27 8.52
C GLY A 47 1.61 -0.26 7.21
N LEU A 48 0.41 -0.82 7.29
CA LEU A 48 -0.41 -1.25 6.15
C LEU A 48 -1.76 -0.54 6.18
N ASN A 49 -2.17 0.01 5.04
CA ASN A 49 -3.52 0.52 4.88
C ASN A 49 -4.51 -0.63 4.63
N GLY A 50 -5.81 -0.35 4.76
CA GLY A 50 -6.85 -1.36 4.60
C GLY A 50 -6.86 -2.03 3.24
N TYR A 51 -6.55 -1.31 2.15
CA TYR A 51 -6.46 -1.89 0.81
C TYR A 51 -5.36 -2.96 0.71
N SER A 52 -4.17 -2.64 1.21
CA SER A 52 -3.07 -3.61 1.26
C SER A 52 -3.41 -4.81 2.14
N MET A 53 -4.10 -4.58 3.27
CA MET A 53 -4.58 -5.65 4.15
C MET A 53 -5.53 -6.60 3.43
N SER A 54 -6.47 -6.08 2.64
CA SER A 54 -7.40 -6.90 1.86
C SER A 54 -6.70 -7.76 0.81
N ILE A 55 -5.66 -7.23 0.15
CA ILE A 55 -4.82 -8.02 -0.78
C ILE A 55 -4.07 -9.13 -0.03
N ILE A 56 -3.47 -8.79 1.11
CA ILE A 56 -2.70 -9.73 1.93
C ILE A 56 -3.61 -10.85 2.46
N GLU A 57 -4.81 -10.53 2.95
CA GLU A 57 -5.80 -11.53 3.37
C GLU A 57 -6.12 -12.50 2.23
N ASN A 58 -6.37 -11.98 1.04
CA ASN A 58 -6.71 -12.80 -0.12
C ASN A 58 -5.60 -13.79 -0.49
N VAL A 59 -4.34 -13.38 -0.42
CA VAL A 59 -3.21 -14.25 -0.78
C VAL A 59 -2.78 -15.18 0.35
N LEU A 60 -2.95 -14.79 1.62
CA LEU A 60 -2.59 -15.63 2.76
C LEU A 60 -3.61 -16.75 3.04
N LYS A 61 -4.86 -16.59 2.61
CA LYS A 61 -5.93 -17.60 2.81
C LYS A 61 -5.98 -18.09 4.27
N ASP A 62 -5.84 -19.39 4.50
CA ASP A 62 -5.89 -19.97 5.86
C ASP A 62 -4.80 -19.43 6.79
N SER A 63 -3.63 -19.08 6.27
CA SER A 63 -2.55 -18.45 7.06
C SER A 63 -2.87 -17.03 7.51
N TRP A 64 -3.93 -16.42 7.01
CA TRP A 64 -4.40 -15.11 7.50
C TRP A 64 -4.69 -15.12 9.01
N LYS A 65 -5.20 -16.24 9.53
CA LYS A 65 -5.48 -16.40 10.97
C LYS A 65 -4.24 -16.27 11.85
N GLU A 66 -3.07 -16.54 11.28
CA GLU A 66 -1.78 -16.43 11.98
C GLU A 66 -1.16 -15.04 11.84
N PHE A 67 -1.64 -14.21 10.90
CA PHE A 67 -1.10 -12.88 10.67
C PHE A 67 -1.50 -11.93 11.79
N GLN A 68 -0.49 -11.42 12.49
CA GLN A 68 -0.67 -10.52 13.63
C GLN A 68 -0.54 -9.07 13.18
N PHE A 69 -1.54 -8.27 13.52
CA PHE A 69 -1.55 -6.82 13.30
C PHE A 69 -2.38 -6.11 14.36
N THR A 70 -2.17 -4.80 14.48
CA THR A 70 -2.92 -3.95 15.39
C THR A 70 -3.41 -2.73 14.63
N SER A 71 -4.71 -2.49 14.62
CA SER A 71 -5.28 -1.28 14.01
C SER A 71 -4.88 -0.05 14.82
N ALA A 72 -4.33 0.96 14.15
CA ALA A 72 -3.96 2.22 14.76
C ALA A 72 -5.23 3.02 15.10
N VAL A 73 -5.29 3.52 16.33
CA VAL A 73 -6.35 4.41 16.78
C VAL A 73 -6.10 5.83 16.26
N GLU A 74 -4.84 6.27 16.33
CA GLU A 74 -4.44 7.59 15.86
C GLU A 74 -2.98 7.64 15.43
N VAL A 75 -2.63 8.63 14.61
CA VAL A 75 -1.25 9.06 14.40
C VAL A 75 -1.17 10.56 14.72
N GLY A 76 -0.43 10.90 15.75
CA GLY A 76 -0.31 12.26 16.27
C GLY A 76 1.00 12.94 15.89
N TYR A 77 0.98 14.26 15.80
CA TYR A 77 2.14 15.12 15.59
C TYR A 77 2.29 16.02 16.81
N VAL A 78 3.39 15.86 17.52
CA VAL A 78 3.62 16.53 18.81
C VAL A 78 4.94 17.28 18.83
N MET A 79 4.99 18.37 19.61
CA MET A 79 6.19 19.20 19.75
C MET A 79 7.22 18.59 20.71
N GLY A 80 6.83 17.65 21.53
CA GLY A 80 7.72 17.00 22.48
C GLY A 80 7.01 15.86 23.21
N ILE A 81 7.77 15.03 23.92
CA ILE A 81 7.27 13.86 24.64
C ILE A 81 6.21 14.26 25.67
N THR A 82 6.41 15.34 26.38
CA THR A 82 5.47 15.86 27.40
C THR A 82 4.21 16.51 26.82
N LYS A 83 4.06 16.50 25.50
CA LYS A 83 2.91 17.07 24.76
C LYS A 83 2.15 16.03 23.96
N MET A 84 2.31 14.73 24.26
CA MET A 84 1.63 13.65 23.51
C MET A 84 0.11 13.69 23.69
N ASP A 85 -0.38 14.22 24.80
CA ASP A 85 -1.80 14.48 25.07
C ASP A 85 -2.39 15.67 24.29
N LYS A 86 -1.51 16.52 23.71
CA LYS A 86 -1.87 17.75 22.99
C LYS A 86 -1.20 17.81 21.62
N PRO A 87 -1.56 16.88 20.71
CA PRO A 87 -1.03 16.92 19.37
C PRO A 87 -1.51 18.17 18.63
N PHE A 88 -0.60 18.82 17.91
CA PHE A 88 -0.94 19.96 17.06
C PHE A 88 -1.52 19.54 15.71
N GLY A 89 -1.39 18.27 15.35
CA GLY A 89 -1.99 17.64 14.19
C GLY A 89 -2.23 16.16 14.46
N LYS A 90 -3.31 15.63 13.92
CA LYS A 90 -3.67 14.23 14.02
C LYS A 90 -4.04 13.68 12.65
N MET A 91 -3.71 12.42 12.41
CA MET A 91 -4.31 11.62 11.37
C MET A 91 -5.22 10.61 12.06
N GLU A 92 -6.51 10.79 11.88
CA GLU A 92 -7.55 9.96 12.45
C GLU A 92 -8.41 9.39 11.33
N PRO A 93 -9.12 8.28 11.57
CA PRO A 93 -10.16 7.86 10.66
C PRO A 93 -11.14 9.03 10.42
N PRO A 94 -11.66 9.21 9.20
CA PRO A 94 -12.60 10.27 8.94
C PRO A 94 -13.80 10.20 9.90
N ILE A 95 -14.11 11.32 10.53
CA ILE A 95 -15.27 11.46 11.41
C ILE A 95 -16.38 12.16 10.61
N ILE A 96 -17.53 11.50 10.46
CA ILE A 96 -18.71 12.09 9.85
C ILE A 96 -19.84 12.07 10.88
N GLU A 97 -20.40 13.26 11.16
CA GLU A 97 -21.49 13.43 12.14
C GLU A 97 -21.17 12.85 13.53
N GLY A 98 -19.92 13.04 13.99
CA GLY A 98 -19.48 12.61 15.32
C GLY A 98 -19.20 11.11 15.46
N LYS A 99 -19.33 10.33 14.37
CA LYS A 99 -18.97 8.91 14.36
C LYS A 99 -17.74 8.68 13.51
N VAL A 100 -16.79 7.89 14.02
CA VAL A 100 -15.67 7.37 13.25
C VAL A 100 -16.22 6.56 12.09
N LEU A 101 -15.88 6.97 10.87
CA LEU A 101 -16.23 6.21 9.69
C LEU A 101 -15.34 4.96 9.68
N ASP A 102 -15.93 3.81 9.94
CA ASP A 102 -15.27 2.53 9.74
C ASP A 102 -15.20 2.26 8.23
N LEU A 103 -14.20 2.87 7.60
CA LEU A 103 -14.03 2.88 6.14
C LEU A 103 -13.65 1.52 5.60
N ASP A 104 -13.20 0.62 6.48
CA ASP A 104 -12.59 -0.61 6.07
C ASP A 104 -12.63 -1.62 7.22
N LYS A 105 -12.77 -2.90 6.88
CA LYS A 105 -12.63 -4.04 7.80
C LYS A 105 -11.36 -3.94 8.67
N TYR A 106 -10.31 -3.31 8.14
CA TYR A 106 -9.00 -3.19 8.78
C TYR A 106 -8.67 -1.79 9.29
N GLY A 107 -9.60 -0.83 9.18
CA GLY A 107 -9.32 0.56 9.53
C GLY A 107 -8.36 1.26 8.55
N PHE A 108 -7.94 2.48 8.89
CA PHE A 108 -7.13 3.29 7.98
C PHE A 108 -5.65 2.92 7.96
N LEU A 109 -5.11 2.39 9.07
CA LEU A 109 -3.71 2.02 9.22
C LEU A 109 -3.58 0.87 10.23
N ASN A 110 -2.72 -0.10 9.91
CA ASN A 110 -2.48 -1.27 10.74
C ASN A 110 -0.99 -1.47 10.95
N TRP A 111 -0.57 -1.59 12.19
CA TRP A 111 0.79 -1.92 12.57
C TRP A 111 1.03 -3.41 12.44
N PHE A 112 2.14 -3.81 11.84
CA PHE A 112 2.47 -5.21 11.61
C PHE A 112 3.96 -5.50 11.71
N ASN A 113 4.30 -6.79 11.74
CA ASN A 113 5.67 -7.28 11.71
C ASN A 113 6.01 -7.82 10.32
N GLN A 114 6.86 -7.12 9.57
CA GLN A 114 7.21 -7.52 8.21
C GLN A 114 7.84 -8.92 8.13
N PRO A 115 8.81 -9.33 8.97
CA PRO A 115 9.33 -10.70 8.94
C PRO A 115 8.28 -11.78 9.13
N GLN A 116 7.26 -11.53 9.96
CA GLN A 116 6.15 -12.47 10.12
C GLN A 116 5.32 -12.57 8.83
N LEU A 117 4.98 -11.44 8.22
CA LEU A 117 4.29 -11.42 6.93
C LEU A 117 5.06 -12.22 5.88
N GLU A 118 6.36 -11.96 5.74
CA GLU A 118 7.20 -12.67 4.77
C GLU A 118 7.26 -14.19 5.05
N LYS A 119 7.31 -14.58 6.33
CA LYS A 119 7.25 -16.01 6.73
C LYS A 119 5.94 -16.64 6.26
N LEU A 120 4.80 -15.99 6.50
CA LEU A 120 3.49 -16.50 6.10
C LEU A 120 3.34 -16.56 4.58
N LEU A 121 3.82 -15.54 3.87
CA LEU A 121 3.86 -15.55 2.40
C LEU A 121 4.68 -16.74 1.87
N ARG A 122 5.88 -16.98 2.42
CA ARG A 122 6.73 -18.12 2.01
C ARG A 122 6.10 -19.48 2.34
N ILE A 123 5.32 -19.58 3.42
CA ILE A 123 4.53 -20.79 3.72
C ILE A 123 3.48 -21.02 2.61
N GLN A 124 2.74 -19.99 2.22
CA GLN A 124 1.73 -20.11 1.16
C GLN A 124 2.37 -20.39 -0.21
N ILE A 125 3.50 -19.75 -0.52
CA ILE A 125 4.28 -20.00 -1.75
C ILE A 125 4.67 -21.47 -1.85
N LYS A 126 5.23 -22.04 -0.78
CA LYS A 126 5.65 -23.46 -0.75
C LYS A 126 4.49 -24.44 -0.88
N LYS A 127 3.30 -24.08 -0.43
CA LYS A 127 2.08 -24.91 -0.57
C LYS A 127 1.47 -24.86 -1.98
N ASN A 128 1.86 -23.88 -2.80
CA ASN A 128 1.24 -23.66 -4.11
C ASN A 128 1.97 -24.44 -5.21
N LYS A 129 1.26 -25.40 -5.83
CA LYS A 129 1.80 -26.28 -6.88
C LYS A 129 2.23 -25.54 -8.17
N ASN A 130 1.74 -24.33 -8.38
CA ASN A 130 2.09 -23.51 -9.54
C ASN A 130 3.36 -22.68 -9.30
N ILE A 131 3.98 -22.76 -8.11
CA ILE A 131 5.17 -21.97 -7.77
C ILE A 131 6.36 -22.89 -7.52
N THR A 132 7.44 -22.66 -8.26
CA THR A 132 8.76 -23.25 -8.01
C THR A 132 9.64 -22.21 -7.32
N THR A 133 10.31 -22.59 -6.23
CA THR A 133 11.14 -21.66 -5.45
C THR A 133 12.62 -21.95 -5.60
N TYR A 134 13.40 -20.89 -5.79
CA TYR A 134 14.86 -20.88 -5.85
C TYR A 134 15.40 -19.94 -4.75
N PHE A 135 15.24 -20.37 -3.49
CA PHE A 135 15.74 -19.59 -2.33
C PHE A 135 17.22 -19.89 -2.07
N GLY A 136 18.00 -18.89 -1.69
CA GLY A 136 19.46 -18.97 -1.61
C GLY A 136 20.09 -19.01 -3.00
N THR A 137 19.54 -18.28 -3.95
CA THR A 137 19.93 -18.31 -5.37
C THR A 137 20.09 -16.89 -5.88
N GLU A 138 21.20 -16.62 -6.52
CA GLU A 138 21.55 -15.33 -7.12
C GLU A 138 21.23 -15.31 -8.62
N SER A 139 20.76 -14.20 -9.12
CA SER A 139 20.55 -13.94 -10.54
C SER A 139 21.82 -13.32 -11.13
N LEU A 140 22.40 -13.97 -12.16
CA LEU A 140 23.68 -13.59 -12.71
C LEU A 140 23.59 -12.81 -14.02
N VAL A 141 22.82 -13.33 -14.98
CA VAL A 141 22.69 -12.75 -16.33
C VAL A 141 21.24 -12.85 -16.77
N LEU A 142 20.74 -11.76 -17.35
CA LEU A 142 19.41 -11.69 -17.98
C LEU A 142 19.57 -11.33 -19.44
N TRP A 143 18.93 -12.09 -20.33
CA TRP A 143 18.87 -11.79 -21.75
C TRP A 143 17.52 -12.23 -22.33
N GLU A 144 17.22 -11.77 -23.53
CA GLU A 144 16.02 -12.18 -24.27
C GLU A 144 16.42 -13.06 -25.45
N GLU A 145 15.70 -14.16 -25.63
CA GLU A 145 15.84 -15.06 -26.79
C GLU A 145 14.46 -15.49 -27.28
N LYS A 146 14.19 -15.31 -28.58
CA LYS A 146 12.91 -15.68 -29.21
C LYS A 146 11.68 -15.15 -28.44
N SER A 147 11.72 -13.88 -28.04
CA SER A 147 10.67 -13.21 -27.24
C SER A 147 10.42 -13.83 -25.85
N ARG A 148 11.39 -14.54 -25.30
CA ARG A 148 11.37 -15.09 -23.94
C ARG A 148 12.52 -14.53 -23.13
N ASN A 149 12.25 -14.26 -21.88
CA ASN A 149 13.28 -13.92 -20.91
C ASN A 149 14.04 -15.18 -20.52
N CYS A 150 15.37 -15.13 -20.57
CA CYS A 150 16.30 -16.14 -20.11
C CYS A 150 17.07 -15.59 -18.92
N LEU A 151 17.04 -16.28 -17.79
CA LEU A 151 17.73 -15.87 -16.57
C LEU A 151 18.69 -16.97 -16.12
N GLN A 152 19.98 -16.67 -16.10
CA GLN A 152 20.98 -17.53 -15.47
C GLN A 152 21.00 -17.26 -13.97
N ILE A 153 20.82 -18.33 -13.21
CA ILE A 153 20.80 -18.29 -11.74
C ILE A 153 21.87 -19.23 -11.16
N GLN A 154 22.37 -18.90 -9.97
CA GLN A 154 23.35 -19.69 -9.24
C GLN A 154 22.89 -19.95 -7.80
N ASN A 155 22.86 -21.20 -7.41
CA ASN A 155 22.64 -21.56 -6.01
C ASN A 155 23.88 -21.17 -5.17
N THR A 156 23.69 -20.30 -4.18
CA THR A 156 24.78 -19.70 -3.40
C THR A 156 25.55 -20.71 -2.53
N ALA A 157 24.93 -21.83 -2.17
CA ALA A 157 25.57 -22.86 -1.34
C ALA A 157 26.35 -23.88 -2.15
N SER A 158 25.83 -24.30 -3.31
CA SER A 158 26.46 -25.34 -4.14
C SER A 158 27.27 -24.78 -5.30
N GLY A 159 27.14 -23.48 -5.63
CA GLY A 159 27.71 -22.87 -6.82
C GLY A 159 27.12 -23.35 -8.14
N LYS A 160 26.14 -24.26 -8.11
CA LYS A 160 25.53 -24.80 -9.32
C LYS A 160 24.75 -23.70 -10.05
N THR A 161 25.02 -23.59 -11.34
CA THR A 161 24.31 -22.68 -12.25
C THR A 161 23.29 -23.41 -13.10
N GLU A 162 22.20 -22.74 -13.40
CA GLU A 162 21.19 -23.19 -14.38
C GLU A 162 20.55 -21.99 -15.07
N THR A 163 19.95 -22.23 -16.23
CA THR A 163 19.18 -21.23 -16.96
C THR A 163 17.71 -21.60 -16.95
N ILE A 164 16.88 -20.64 -16.52
CA ILE A 164 15.42 -20.75 -16.55
C ILE A 164 14.86 -19.74 -17.53
N THR A 165 13.68 -20.03 -18.11
CA THR A 165 13.08 -19.18 -19.12
C THR A 165 11.62 -18.86 -18.81
N SER A 166 11.14 -17.70 -19.26
CA SER A 166 9.74 -17.29 -19.08
C SER A 166 9.26 -16.34 -20.16
N LYS A 167 7.92 -16.24 -20.30
CA LYS A 167 7.31 -15.19 -21.12
C LYS A 167 7.49 -13.82 -20.47
N TYR A 168 7.22 -13.71 -19.17
CA TYR A 168 7.35 -12.47 -18.40
C TYR A 168 8.41 -12.60 -17.31
N LEU A 169 9.14 -11.52 -17.05
CA LEU A 169 10.06 -11.41 -15.92
C LEU A 169 9.71 -10.18 -15.09
N ILE A 170 9.64 -10.35 -13.76
CA ILE A 170 9.30 -9.27 -12.84
C ILE A 170 10.40 -9.14 -11.78
N GLY A 171 11.07 -7.99 -11.74
CA GLY A 171 12.02 -7.62 -10.69
C GLY A 171 11.30 -7.06 -9.47
N ALA A 172 11.34 -7.80 -8.36
CA ALA A 172 10.88 -7.41 -7.03
C ALA A 172 12.06 -7.42 -6.02
N ASP A 173 13.26 -7.21 -6.51
CA ASP A 173 14.57 -7.41 -5.90
C ASP A 173 15.10 -6.15 -5.18
N GLY A 174 14.20 -5.26 -4.83
CA GLY A 174 14.46 -4.14 -3.92
C GLY A 174 15.25 -2.99 -4.53
N GLY A 175 15.70 -2.07 -3.68
CA GLY A 175 16.32 -0.82 -4.11
C GLY A 175 17.60 -0.96 -4.93
N GLY A 176 18.36 -2.03 -4.70
CA GLY A 176 19.57 -2.39 -5.45
C GLY A 176 19.32 -3.16 -6.75
N SER A 177 18.07 -3.33 -7.16
CA SER A 177 17.55 -4.23 -8.19
C SER A 177 18.54 -4.56 -9.33
N PHE A 178 18.83 -5.86 -9.46
CA PHE A 178 19.53 -6.44 -10.58
C PHE A 178 18.71 -6.29 -11.87
N VAL A 179 17.42 -6.65 -11.82
CA VAL A 179 16.53 -6.60 -13.00
C VAL A 179 16.47 -5.20 -13.58
N ARG A 180 16.25 -4.17 -12.74
CA ARG A 180 16.24 -2.78 -13.19
C ARG A 180 17.53 -2.41 -13.92
N LYS A 181 18.68 -2.80 -13.38
CA LYS A 181 20.00 -2.53 -14.00
C LYS A 181 20.14 -3.24 -15.33
N GLN A 182 19.70 -4.50 -15.43
CA GLN A 182 19.72 -5.25 -16.69
C GLN A 182 18.79 -4.65 -17.76
N MET A 183 17.69 -4.03 -17.35
CA MET A 183 16.82 -3.26 -18.25
C MET A 183 17.45 -1.95 -18.72
N GLY A 184 18.61 -1.55 -18.20
CA GLY A 184 19.21 -0.24 -18.48
C GLY A 184 18.48 0.93 -17.81
N ALA A 185 17.60 0.66 -16.85
CA ALA A 185 16.77 1.66 -16.20
C ALA A 185 17.49 2.31 -15.00
N ASN A 186 17.51 3.64 -14.98
CA ASN A 186 18.10 4.43 -13.90
C ASN A 186 17.04 4.90 -12.90
N LEU A 187 17.48 5.15 -11.66
CA LEU A 187 16.67 5.81 -10.64
C LEU A 187 16.90 7.32 -10.66
N LYS A 188 15.83 8.06 -10.82
CA LYS A 188 15.82 9.51 -10.67
C LYS A 188 15.65 9.85 -9.19
N THR A 189 16.60 10.61 -8.65
CA THR A 189 16.53 11.13 -7.27
C THR A 189 15.54 12.28 -7.20
N LEU A 190 14.58 12.21 -6.28
CA LEU A 190 13.58 13.25 -6.04
C LEU A 190 13.88 14.10 -4.80
N GLY A 191 14.77 13.64 -3.93
CA GLY A 191 15.18 14.36 -2.73
C GLY A 191 16.37 13.75 -2.00
N LYS A 192 16.92 14.50 -1.02
CA LYS A 192 18.05 14.05 -0.21
C LYS A 192 17.68 12.80 0.60
N ALA A 193 18.56 11.81 0.62
CA ALA A 193 18.41 10.64 1.47
C ALA A 193 18.54 11.02 2.94
N ILE A 194 17.77 10.34 3.79
CA ILE A 194 17.76 10.55 5.24
C ILE A 194 18.04 9.22 5.93
N SER A 195 18.90 9.24 6.93
CA SER A 195 19.23 8.04 7.71
C SER A 195 18.50 8.03 9.04
N PHE A 196 17.98 6.86 9.40
CA PHE A 196 17.30 6.62 10.68
C PHE A 196 17.85 5.38 11.36
N LEU A 197 18.04 5.46 12.67
CA LEU A 197 18.11 4.29 13.52
C LEU A 197 16.68 3.82 13.81
N VAL A 198 16.36 2.60 13.42
CA VAL A 198 15.09 1.94 13.73
C VAL A 198 15.35 0.88 14.79
N ALA A 199 14.61 0.93 15.90
CA ALA A 199 14.71 -0.02 16.99
C ALA A 199 13.31 -0.55 17.38
N ASP A 200 13.16 -1.89 17.38
CA ASP A 200 11.98 -2.56 17.93
C ASP A 200 12.32 -3.03 19.35
N ILE A 201 11.47 -2.66 20.29
CA ILE A 201 11.68 -2.84 21.73
C ILE A 201 10.47 -3.55 22.34
N GLU A 202 10.75 -4.55 23.16
CA GLU A 202 9.77 -5.21 24.01
C GLU A 202 9.84 -4.62 25.41
N ALA A 203 8.70 -4.11 25.92
CA ALA A 203 8.59 -3.58 27.26
C ALA A 203 7.14 -3.65 27.76
N PRO A 204 6.87 -3.93 29.04
CA PRO A 204 5.52 -3.82 29.60
C PRO A 204 5.05 -2.36 29.54
N ALA A 205 3.74 -2.14 29.41
CA ALA A 205 3.16 -0.80 29.35
C ALA A 205 3.55 0.08 30.56
N SER A 206 3.75 -0.52 31.73
CA SER A 206 4.24 0.15 32.96
C SER A 206 5.65 0.70 32.86
N SER A 207 6.40 0.33 31.82
CA SER A 207 7.74 0.86 31.52
C SER A 207 7.69 2.22 30.86
N LEU A 208 6.57 2.63 30.25
CA LEU A 208 6.41 3.94 29.68
C LEU A 208 6.49 5.00 30.78
N LYS A 209 7.16 6.10 30.50
CA LYS A 209 7.21 7.26 31.41
C LYS A 209 5.88 8.00 31.42
N GLU A 210 5.67 8.80 32.45
CA GLU A 210 4.45 9.59 32.61
C GLU A 210 4.21 10.50 31.41
N GLY A 211 2.95 10.62 30.97
CA GLY A 211 2.54 11.39 29.80
C GLY A 211 2.63 10.64 28.47
N MET A 212 3.10 9.40 28.46
CA MET A 212 3.10 8.55 27.27
C MET A 212 1.74 7.87 27.06
N HIS A 213 1.27 7.86 25.81
CA HIS A 213 -0.03 7.26 25.46
C HIS A 213 0.03 5.73 25.37
N PHE A 214 -1.03 5.07 25.83
CA PHE A 214 -1.11 3.59 25.91
C PHE A 214 -1.85 2.95 24.73
N ASP A 215 -2.62 3.72 23.98
CA ASP A 215 -3.38 3.16 22.88
C ASP A 215 -2.49 2.86 21.66
N ALA A 216 -2.93 1.92 20.85
CA ALA A 216 -2.24 1.58 19.61
C ALA A 216 -2.20 2.80 18.68
N GLY A 217 -1.03 3.37 18.49
CA GLY A 217 -0.90 4.60 17.73
C GLY A 217 0.53 4.89 17.31
N GLY A 218 0.71 6.00 16.62
CA GLY A 218 2.00 6.50 16.21
C GLY A 218 2.14 7.98 16.49
N TRP A 219 3.32 8.41 16.91
CA TRP A 219 3.61 9.81 17.18
C TRP A 219 4.88 10.26 16.47
N GLN A 220 4.74 11.36 15.74
CA GLN A 220 5.85 12.08 15.15
C GLN A 220 6.23 13.20 16.10
N ILE A 221 7.35 13.04 16.80
CA ILE A 221 7.84 13.96 17.82
C ILE A 221 8.88 14.86 17.17
N ILE A 222 8.57 16.16 17.03
CA ILE A 222 9.42 17.11 16.31
C ILE A 222 10.65 17.51 17.11
N ASP A 223 10.50 17.60 18.44
CA ASP A 223 11.52 18.04 19.39
C ASP A 223 12.21 19.37 18.99
N PRO A 224 11.53 20.52 19.19
CA PRO A 224 12.11 21.83 18.87
C PRO A 224 13.31 22.20 19.74
N SER A 225 13.53 21.46 20.85
CA SER A 225 14.73 21.64 21.66
C SER A 225 16.02 21.23 20.93
N GLY A 226 15.89 20.68 19.71
CA GLY A 226 17.02 20.33 18.84
C GLY A 226 17.74 19.04 19.24
N LYS A 227 17.18 18.28 20.18
CA LYS A 227 17.81 17.03 20.59
C LYS A 227 17.74 16.01 19.44
N ARG A 228 16.54 15.51 19.13
CA ARG A 228 16.37 14.55 18.04
C ARG A 228 14.89 14.32 17.69
N PRO A 229 14.45 14.64 16.46
CA PRO A 229 13.15 14.22 15.99
C PRO A 229 13.02 12.70 16.04
N THR A 230 11.88 12.21 16.50
CA THR A 230 11.67 10.78 16.74
C THR A 230 10.26 10.35 16.31
N THR A 231 10.16 9.20 15.66
CA THR A 231 8.90 8.50 15.50
C THR A 231 8.77 7.46 16.61
N PHE A 232 7.67 7.48 17.34
CA PHE A 232 7.31 6.48 18.33
C PHE A 232 6.03 5.77 17.89
N ILE A 233 6.05 4.45 17.83
CA ILE A 233 4.90 3.63 17.46
C ILE A 233 4.63 2.63 18.58
N ASN A 234 3.43 2.71 19.13
CA ASN A 234 2.90 1.72 20.03
C ASN A 234 2.11 0.67 19.22
N MET A 235 2.67 -0.52 19.11
CA MET A 235 2.06 -1.65 18.39
C MET A 235 1.26 -2.55 19.33
N THR A 236 1.09 -2.17 20.59
CA THR A 236 0.36 -2.93 21.61
C THR A 236 -1.15 -2.79 21.38
N GLY A 237 -1.86 -3.88 21.18
CA GLY A 237 -3.31 -3.83 20.96
C GLY A 237 -3.98 -5.19 21.09
N LYS A 238 -5.33 -5.18 21.21
CA LYS A 238 -6.16 -6.34 21.53
C LYS A 238 -6.73 -7.10 20.34
N LYS A 239 -6.55 -6.67 19.09
CA LYS A 239 -7.19 -7.31 17.94
C LYS A 239 -6.18 -8.15 17.14
N HIS A 240 -6.54 -9.40 16.88
CA HIS A 240 -5.83 -10.39 16.05
C HIS A 240 -4.39 -10.71 16.44
N GLY A 241 -4.20 -11.44 17.52
CA GLY A 241 -2.90 -11.95 17.95
C GLY A 241 -2.05 -10.86 18.60
N THR A 242 -1.85 -10.99 19.86
CA THR A 242 -1.22 -9.99 20.73
C THR A 242 0.22 -9.72 20.35
N TYR A 243 0.51 -8.56 19.74
CA TYR A 243 1.78 -7.89 20.03
C TYR A 243 1.68 -7.39 21.47
N LYS A 244 1.98 -8.23 22.42
CA LYS A 244 2.13 -7.78 23.80
C LYS A 244 3.42 -6.99 23.87
N ASN A 245 3.31 -5.71 24.28
CA ASN A 245 4.45 -4.94 24.71
C ASN A 245 5.51 -4.59 23.64
N ASN A 246 5.12 -4.38 22.40
CA ASN A 246 6.06 -4.01 21.34
C ASN A 246 5.95 -2.54 20.99
N PHE A 247 7.09 -1.87 21.02
CA PHE A 247 7.26 -0.48 20.64
C PHE A 247 8.29 -0.36 19.53
N ARG A 248 8.06 0.54 18.59
CA ARG A 248 9.07 0.91 17.60
C ARG A 248 9.47 2.36 17.80
N PHE A 249 10.77 2.58 17.76
CA PHE A 249 11.38 3.91 17.72
C PHE A 249 12.15 4.09 16.43
N GLU A 250 12.00 5.27 15.83
CA GLU A 250 12.77 5.65 14.66
C GLU A 250 13.40 7.02 14.95
N PHE A 251 14.73 7.04 15.08
CA PHE A 251 15.50 8.21 15.43
C PHE A 251 16.23 8.75 14.20
N ALA A 252 15.93 9.99 13.82
CA ALA A 252 16.68 10.65 12.74
C ALA A 252 18.16 10.79 13.11
N LEU A 253 19.06 10.34 12.24
CA LEU A 253 20.48 10.48 12.45
C LEU A 253 20.94 11.88 12.04
N LYS A 254 21.88 12.44 12.82
CA LYS A 254 22.53 13.71 12.51
C LYS A 254 23.67 13.49 11.53
N ASP A 255 24.02 14.52 10.78
CA ASP A 255 25.18 14.48 9.89
C ASP A 255 26.46 14.18 10.71
N GLY A 256 27.27 13.22 10.23
CA GLY A 256 28.52 12.78 10.89
C GLY A 256 28.37 11.70 11.95
N GLU A 257 27.17 11.27 12.32
CA GLU A 257 27.00 10.15 13.27
C GLU A 257 27.42 8.81 12.63
N ASN A 258 28.20 8.02 13.39
CA ASN A 258 28.66 6.70 12.95
C ASN A 258 27.54 5.66 13.09
N PHE A 259 27.17 5.00 11.99
CA PHE A 259 26.08 4.04 11.93
C PHE A 259 26.28 2.85 12.88
N THR A 260 27.47 2.31 12.94
CA THR A 260 27.78 1.17 13.82
C THR A 260 27.65 1.54 15.29
N GLN A 261 28.17 2.71 15.67
CA GLN A 261 28.06 3.21 17.04
C GLN A 261 26.60 3.47 17.43
N MET A 262 25.81 4.05 16.50
CA MET A 262 24.38 4.33 16.77
C MET A 262 23.55 3.06 16.96
N GLN A 263 23.98 1.94 16.42
CA GLN A 263 23.31 0.64 16.58
C GLN A 263 23.72 -0.11 17.86
N SER A 264 24.68 0.41 18.63
CA SER A 264 25.08 -0.24 19.88
C SER A 264 23.96 -0.20 20.92
N PRO A 265 23.83 -1.23 21.77
CA PRO A 265 22.85 -1.25 22.85
C PRO A 265 22.88 0.01 23.71
N ASP A 266 24.06 0.48 24.13
CA ASP A 266 24.26 1.68 24.93
C ASP A 266 23.70 2.95 24.26
N SER A 267 23.89 3.08 22.93
CA SER A 267 23.37 4.21 22.17
C SER A 267 21.84 4.16 22.11
N ILE A 268 21.28 2.96 21.89
CA ILE A 268 19.83 2.76 21.85
C ILE A 268 19.21 3.04 23.23
N GLU A 269 19.80 2.53 24.31
CA GLU A 269 19.34 2.78 25.67
C GLU A 269 19.28 4.26 25.98
N LYS A 270 20.32 5.04 25.66
CA LYS A 270 20.34 6.50 25.83
C LYS A 270 19.23 7.20 25.02
N LEU A 271 18.93 6.71 23.82
CA LEU A 271 17.91 7.30 22.95
C LEU A 271 16.48 6.99 23.42
N VAL A 272 16.25 5.82 24.01
CA VAL A 272 14.93 5.42 24.52
C VAL A 272 14.68 5.85 25.96
N GLU A 273 15.72 6.23 26.71
CA GLU A 273 15.61 6.68 28.10
C GLU A 273 14.56 7.78 28.34
N PRO A 274 14.35 8.75 27.44
CA PRO A 274 13.27 9.73 27.61
C PRO A 274 11.86 9.11 27.59
N PHE A 275 11.69 7.93 27.03
CA PHE A 275 10.40 7.26 26.80
C PHE A 275 10.14 6.13 27.76
N LEU A 276 11.17 5.36 28.11
CA LEU A 276 11.08 4.13 28.89
C LEU A 276 11.89 4.22 30.19
N LYS A 277 11.41 3.55 31.21
CA LYS A 277 12.14 3.40 32.49
C LYS A 277 13.39 2.56 32.28
N LYS A 278 14.48 2.93 32.91
CA LYS A 278 15.76 2.22 32.81
C LYS A 278 15.59 0.75 33.23
N ASN A 279 16.26 -0.16 32.56
CA ASN A 279 16.26 -1.60 32.83
C ASN A 279 14.87 -2.27 32.76
N SER A 280 13.89 -1.65 32.10
CA SER A 280 12.52 -2.17 32.01
C SER A 280 12.14 -2.66 30.60
N PHE A 281 13.09 -2.79 29.70
CA PHE A 281 12.84 -3.14 28.32
C PHE A 281 13.95 -4.04 27.74
N LYS A 282 13.63 -4.69 26.62
CA LYS A 282 14.54 -5.51 25.83
C LYS A 282 14.58 -5.03 24.38
N ILE A 283 15.76 -4.79 23.86
CA ILE A 283 15.96 -4.51 22.44
C ILE A 283 15.80 -5.82 21.67
N LEU A 284 14.77 -5.91 20.84
CA LEU A 284 14.51 -7.09 20.01
C LEU A 284 15.39 -7.10 18.76
N ARG A 285 15.49 -5.95 18.12
CA ARG A 285 16.26 -5.76 16.90
C ARG A 285 16.44 -4.27 16.61
N SER A 286 17.54 -3.93 15.95
CA SER A 286 17.82 -2.57 15.52
C SER A 286 18.59 -2.56 14.21
N THR A 287 18.49 -1.48 13.48
CA THR A 287 19.29 -1.25 12.30
C THR A 287 19.25 0.21 11.88
N VAL A 288 20.30 0.67 11.20
CA VAL A 288 20.30 1.97 10.54
C VAL A 288 19.92 1.80 9.07
N TYR A 289 18.87 2.52 8.66
CA TYR A 289 18.45 2.62 7.27
C TYR A 289 18.75 3.97 6.69
N LYS A 290 19.25 3.96 5.46
CA LYS A 290 19.29 5.13 4.60
C LYS A 290 18.07 5.09 3.68
N PHE A 291 17.09 5.93 3.95
CA PHE A 291 15.89 6.06 3.14
C PHE A 291 16.16 6.99 1.96
N ASN A 292 16.03 6.44 0.77
CA ASN A 292 16.10 7.19 -0.48
C ASN A 292 14.70 7.62 -0.92
N SER A 293 14.64 8.66 -1.74
CA SER A 293 13.42 9.09 -2.41
C SER A 293 13.72 9.16 -3.88
N MET A 294 13.45 8.04 -4.56
CA MET A 294 13.85 7.80 -5.95
C MET A 294 12.72 7.10 -6.71
N ILE A 295 12.69 7.30 -8.02
CA ILE A 295 11.76 6.63 -8.91
C ILE A 295 12.47 6.24 -10.20
N SER A 296 12.22 5.05 -10.71
CA SER A 296 12.73 4.60 -12.01
C SER A 296 11.98 5.32 -13.13
N GLU A 297 12.71 5.72 -14.16
CA GLU A 297 12.12 6.33 -15.35
C GLU A 297 11.57 5.29 -16.34
N MET A 298 11.98 4.03 -16.19
CA MET A 298 11.53 2.89 -16.98
C MET A 298 11.08 1.76 -16.07
N TRP A 299 9.82 1.34 -16.18
CA TRP A 299 9.22 0.27 -15.37
C TRP A 299 8.98 -1.00 -16.18
N ARG A 300 9.08 -0.89 -17.50
CA ARG A 300 8.91 -1.96 -18.47
C ARG A 300 9.98 -1.88 -19.56
N ALA A 301 10.55 -3.02 -19.93
CA ALA A 301 11.32 -3.23 -21.16
C ALA A 301 10.85 -4.54 -21.79
N ASN A 302 10.19 -4.51 -22.93
CA ASN A 302 9.54 -5.67 -23.55
C ASN A 302 8.61 -6.41 -22.57
N ASN A 303 8.96 -7.65 -22.21
CA ASN A 303 8.23 -8.49 -21.25
C ASN A 303 8.91 -8.54 -19.86
N THR A 304 9.82 -7.62 -19.60
CA THR A 304 10.49 -7.44 -18.30
C THR A 304 9.94 -6.22 -17.58
N PHE A 305 9.63 -6.36 -16.29
CA PHE A 305 9.00 -5.33 -15.45
C PHE A 305 9.73 -5.20 -14.13
N THR A 306 9.55 -4.06 -13.45
CA THR A 306 9.96 -3.86 -12.05
C THR A 306 8.76 -3.48 -11.20
N ILE A 307 8.76 -3.89 -9.92
CA ILE A 307 7.73 -3.59 -8.91
C ILE A 307 8.35 -3.26 -7.55
N GLY A 308 7.60 -2.57 -6.70
CA GLY A 308 8.04 -2.21 -5.35
C GLY A 308 9.29 -1.34 -5.34
N ASP A 309 10.22 -1.58 -4.39
CA ASP A 309 11.44 -0.79 -4.24
C ASP A 309 12.39 -0.89 -5.45
N ALA A 310 12.24 -1.90 -6.29
CA ALA A 310 12.96 -1.99 -7.58
C ALA A 310 12.55 -0.87 -8.53
N THR A 311 11.33 -0.38 -8.41
CA THR A 311 10.73 0.68 -9.23
C THR A 311 10.83 2.05 -8.57
N HIS A 312 10.51 2.13 -7.28
CA HIS A 312 10.47 3.39 -6.53
C HIS A 312 10.79 3.17 -5.05
N GLN A 313 11.54 4.11 -4.50
CA GLN A 313 11.90 4.16 -3.09
C GLN A 313 11.33 5.44 -2.49
N THR A 314 10.73 5.34 -1.32
CA THR A 314 10.16 6.50 -0.63
C THR A 314 10.66 6.60 0.80
N SER A 315 10.78 7.82 1.29
CA SER A 315 11.03 8.09 2.70
C SER A 315 9.87 7.58 3.58
N PRO A 316 10.11 7.26 4.86
CA PRO A 316 9.16 6.51 5.68
C PRO A 316 7.99 7.34 6.22
N PHE A 317 8.02 8.67 6.08
CA PHE A 317 7.14 9.61 6.81
C PHE A 317 5.63 9.43 6.61
N LEU A 318 5.23 8.82 5.52
CA LEU A 318 3.83 8.50 5.25
C LEU A 318 3.52 7.00 5.39
N GLY A 319 4.52 6.14 5.62
CA GLY A 319 4.34 4.69 5.68
C GLY A 319 3.82 4.07 4.37
N GLN A 320 4.03 4.72 3.21
CA GLN A 320 3.38 4.35 1.96
C GLN A 320 4.22 3.48 1.02
N GLY A 321 5.52 3.29 1.25
CA GLY A 321 6.38 2.57 0.31
C GLY A 321 5.88 1.16 -0.02
N LEU A 322 5.62 0.36 1.00
CA LEU A 322 5.09 -0.99 0.83
C LEU A 322 3.67 -0.99 0.25
N ASN A 323 2.80 -0.12 0.75
CA ASN A 323 1.43 0.01 0.28
C ASN A 323 1.37 0.35 -1.22
N LEU A 324 2.21 1.30 -1.64
CA LEU A 324 2.36 1.70 -3.04
C LEU A 324 2.87 0.53 -3.91
N GLY A 325 3.88 -0.19 -3.42
CA GLY A 325 4.41 -1.38 -4.10
C GLY A 325 3.36 -2.47 -4.31
N ILE A 326 2.55 -2.76 -3.29
CA ILE A 326 1.45 -3.73 -3.37
C ILE A 326 0.40 -3.29 -4.39
N ARG A 327 0.00 -2.03 -4.37
CA ARG A 327 -1.01 -1.48 -5.28
C ARG A 327 -0.55 -1.53 -6.74
N ASN A 328 0.67 -1.07 -7.00
CA ASN A 328 1.22 -1.08 -8.35
C ASN A 328 1.42 -2.50 -8.89
N THR A 329 1.80 -3.43 -8.02
CA THR A 329 1.90 -4.86 -8.35
C THR A 329 0.55 -5.42 -8.79
N PHE A 330 -0.51 -5.10 -8.07
CA PHE A 330 -1.85 -5.56 -8.41
C PHE A 330 -2.30 -5.02 -9.79
N ASN A 331 -2.00 -3.76 -10.09
CA ASN A 331 -2.26 -3.14 -11.39
C ASN A 331 -1.55 -3.90 -12.53
N LEU A 332 -0.26 -4.19 -12.39
CA LEU A 332 0.52 -4.93 -13.37
C LEU A 332 -0.04 -6.35 -13.61
N ILE A 333 -0.25 -7.09 -12.51
CA ILE A 333 -0.68 -8.50 -12.61
C ILE A 333 -2.05 -8.62 -13.28
N LYS A 334 -2.97 -7.68 -13.02
CA LYS A 334 -4.26 -7.65 -13.70
C LYS A 334 -4.08 -7.51 -15.22
N LYS A 335 -3.18 -6.64 -15.67
CA LYS A 335 -2.90 -6.43 -17.09
C LYS A 335 -2.25 -7.66 -17.74
N ILE A 336 -1.29 -8.28 -17.06
CA ILE A 336 -0.67 -9.54 -17.53
C ILE A 336 -1.73 -10.65 -17.67
N ASP A 337 -2.65 -10.76 -16.73
CA ASP A 337 -3.73 -11.75 -16.76
C ASP A 337 -4.67 -11.53 -17.95
N LEU A 338 -5.04 -10.28 -18.24
CA LEU A 338 -5.89 -9.94 -19.39
C LEU A 338 -5.23 -10.28 -20.73
N VAL A 339 -3.95 -9.97 -20.88
CA VAL A 339 -3.18 -10.34 -22.09
C VAL A 339 -3.04 -11.86 -22.22
N ASN A 340 -2.80 -12.56 -21.11
CA ASN A 340 -2.64 -14.00 -21.13
C ASN A 340 -3.95 -14.74 -21.47
N LYS A 341 -5.09 -14.16 -21.12
CA LYS A 341 -6.42 -14.66 -21.47
C LYS A 341 -6.87 -14.29 -22.89
N GLY A 342 -6.08 -13.51 -23.62
CA GLY A 342 -6.45 -13.01 -24.95
C GLY A 342 -7.57 -11.98 -24.95
N VAL A 343 -7.86 -11.35 -23.79
CA VAL A 343 -8.91 -10.31 -23.66
C VAL A 343 -8.38 -8.95 -24.10
N SER A 344 -7.13 -8.65 -23.79
CA SER A 344 -6.48 -7.38 -24.09
C SER A 344 -5.24 -7.58 -24.94
N GLU A 345 -4.95 -6.59 -25.79
CA GLU A 345 -3.69 -6.47 -26.53
C GLU A 345 -2.50 -6.26 -25.60
N ALA A 346 -1.30 -6.64 -26.03
CA ALA A 346 -0.08 -6.47 -25.24
C ALA A 346 0.25 -4.99 -24.93
N SER A 347 -0.32 -4.04 -25.67
CA SER A 347 -0.22 -2.59 -25.44
C SER A 347 -0.76 -2.16 -24.08
N ILE A 348 -1.73 -2.89 -23.51
CA ILE A 348 -2.25 -2.59 -22.16
C ILE A 348 -1.15 -2.62 -21.11
N LEU A 349 -0.09 -3.38 -21.33
CA LEU A 349 1.05 -3.48 -20.39
C LEU A 349 1.82 -2.15 -20.29
N ASP A 350 1.78 -1.29 -21.32
CA ASP A 350 2.38 0.05 -21.30
C ASP A 350 1.62 0.97 -20.34
N LYS A 351 0.32 0.74 -20.16
CA LYS A 351 -0.51 1.49 -19.21
C LYS A 351 -0.08 1.29 -17.75
N TYR A 352 0.65 0.22 -17.43
CA TYR A 352 1.16 0.00 -16.07
C TYR A 352 1.96 1.22 -15.56
N GLN A 353 2.97 1.64 -16.32
CA GLN A 353 3.77 2.79 -15.93
C GLN A 353 2.96 4.09 -16.04
N VAL A 354 2.20 4.28 -17.12
CA VAL A 354 1.41 5.49 -17.34
C VAL A 354 0.42 5.75 -16.19
N GLU A 355 -0.23 4.72 -15.69
CA GLU A 355 -1.21 4.82 -14.60
C GLU A 355 -0.55 4.98 -13.23
N CYS A 356 0.54 4.25 -12.97
CA CYS A 356 1.11 4.17 -11.63
C CYS A 356 2.20 5.21 -11.34
N PHE A 357 2.89 5.72 -12.36
CA PHE A 357 4.01 6.65 -12.19
C PHE A 357 3.61 8.00 -11.56
N PRO A 358 2.55 8.70 -12.03
CA PRO A 358 2.18 9.99 -11.46
C PRO A 358 1.80 9.91 -9.99
N ASP A 359 1.04 8.89 -9.59
CA ASP A 359 0.67 8.66 -8.21
C ASP A 359 1.90 8.32 -7.34
N SER A 360 2.78 7.46 -7.84
CA SER A 360 4.02 7.12 -7.14
C SER A 360 4.91 8.33 -6.94
N GLN A 361 5.08 9.17 -7.96
CA GLN A 361 5.84 10.40 -7.87
C GLN A 361 5.20 11.40 -6.87
N PHE A 362 3.88 11.51 -6.89
CA PHE A 362 3.14 12.36 -5.95
C PHE A 362 3.37 11.90 -4.50
N ILE A 363 3.19 10.62 -4.20
CA ILE A 363 3.39 10.05 -2.84
C ILE A 363 4.83 10.27 -2.36
N ILE A 364 5.83 10.05 -3.23
CA ILE A 364 7.24 10.29 -2.87
C ILE A 364 7.49 11.76 -2.55
N LYS A 365 6.96 12.69 -3.36
CA LYS A 365 7.10 14.14 -3.12
C LYS A 365 6.38 14.58 -1.84
N GLN A 366 5.19 14.03 -1.56
CA GLN A 366 4.48 14.31 -0.31
C GLN A 366 5.23 13.76 0.90
N SER A 367 5.79 12.56 0.80
CA SER A 367 6.62 11.99 1.87
C SER A 367 7.86 12.84 2.15
N LEU A 368 8.53 13.34 1.10
CA LEU A 368 9.64 14.28 1.24
C LEU A 368 9.22 15.60 1.89
N PHE A 369 8.11 16.16 1.45
CA PHE A 369 7.57 17.40 2.03
C PHE A 369 7.31 17.21 3.54
N MET A 370 6.66 16.12 3.93
CA MET A 370 6.43 15.79 5.34
C MET A 370 7.73 15.60 6.11
N GLY A 371 8.70 14.89 5.54
CA GLY A 371 10.02 14.74 6.15
C GLY A 371 10.72 16.08 6.38
N ASN A 372 10.69 16.97 5.42
CA ASN A 372 11.24 18.32 5.57
C ASN A 372 10.49 19.14 6.63
N MET A 373 9.17 19.00 6.67
CA MET A 373 8.35 19.67 7.69
C MET A 373 8.64 19.16 9.10
N LEU A 374 8.82 17.86 9.27
CA LEU A 374 8.96 17.23 10.59
C LEU A 374 10.40 17.22 11.09
N PHE A 375 11.36 16.95 10.21
CA PHE A 375 12.73 16.62 10.59
C PHE A 375 13.78 17.66 10.18
N ASN A 376 13.37 18.81 9.64
CA ASN A 376 14.31 19.89 9.36
C ASN A 376 14.70 20.58 10.68
N VAL A 377 15.93 20.34 11.13
CA VAL A 377 16.45 20.82 12.40
C VAL A 377 17.16 22.18 12.32
N LYS A 378 17.08 22.90 11.19
CA LYS A 378 17.67 24.26 11.10
C LYS A 378 17.00 25.19 12.10
N PRO A 379 17.77 25.91 12.96
CA PRO A 379 17.23 26.69 14.08
C PRO A 379 16.15 27.72 13.67
N HIS A 380 16.38 28.45 12.57
CA HIS A 380 15.42 29.44 12.08
C HIS A 380 14.11 28.83 11.57
N ILE A 381 14.17 27.62 10.94
CA ILE A 381 12.99 26.91 10.49
C ILE A 381 12.22 26.33 11.71
N ASN A 382 12.95 25.82 12.70
CA ASN A 382 12.36 25.36 13.95
C ASN A 382 11.64 26.49 14.70
N PHE A 383 12.24 27.65 14.76
CA PHE A 383 11.64 28.83 15.39
C PHE A 383 10.36 29.27 14.68
N LEU A 384 10.41 29.43 13.35
CA LEU A 384 9.25 29.83 12.56
C LEU A 384 8.12 28.78 12.66
N ARG A 385 8.47 27.50 12.60
CA ARG A 385 7.55 26.39 12.77
C ARG A 385 6.89 26.39 14.15
N SER A 386 7.66 26.63 15.22
CA SER A 386 7.14 26.71 16.58
C SER A 386 6.12 27.85 16.73
N ILE A 387 6.38 29.00 16.10
CA ILE A 387 5.44 30.14 16.07
C ILE A 387 4.14 29.73 15.35
N ILE A 388 4.24 29.14 14.16
CA ILE A 388 3.06 28.73 13.37
C ILE A 388 2.23 27.71 14.16
N TYR A 389 2.87 26.74 14.80
CA TYR A 389 2.20 25.71 15.57
C TYR A 389 1.59 26.24 16.86
N PHE A 390 2.27 27.18 17.53
CA PHE A 390 1.72 27.85 18.70
C PHE A 390 0.42 28.60 18.39
N PHE A 391 0.41 29.41 17.33
CA PHE A 391 -0.79 30.18 16.96
C PHE A 391 -1.93 29.29 16.43
N LYS A 392 -1.64 28.20 15.73
CA LYS A 392 -2.66 27.28 15.25
C LYS A 392 -3.17 26.35 16.35
N GLY A 393 -2.30 25.83 17.21
CA GLY A 393 -2.67 25.03 18.37
C GLY A 393 -3.50 25.81 19.40
N ALA A 394 -3.22 27.09 19.61
CA ALA A 394 -3.99 27.96 20.49
C ALA A 394 -5.42 28.22 19.99
N ARG A 395 -5.70 28.03 18.71
CA ARG A 395 -7.05 28.16 18.12
C ARG A 395 -7.86 26.88 18.13
N GLY A 396 -7.34 25.78 18.70
CA GLY A 396 -8.07 24.50 18.83
C GLY A 396 -8.43 23.80 17.52
N SER A 397 -7.93 24.28 16.38
CA SER A 397 -8.09 23.60 15.10
C SER A 397 -6.86 22.77 14.81
N PRO A 398 -6.94 21.44 14.75
CA PRO A 398 -5.84 20.63 14.25
C PRO A 398 -5.44 21.17 12.88
N ILE A 399 -4.13 21.34 12.66
CA ILE A 399 -3.65 21.63 11.33
C ILE A 399 -3.97 20.37 10.52
N ASP A 400 -4.81 20.51 9.51
CA ASP A 400 -4.97 19.52 8.46
C ASP A 400 -3.66 19.51 7.66
N LEU A 401 -2.62 18.93 8.28
CA LEU A 401 -1.27 18.79 7.69
C LEU A 401 -1.30 17.83 6.52
N PHE A 402 -2.38 17.07 6.44
CA PHE A 402 -2.65 16.17 5.36
C PHE A 402 -3.93 16.64 4.65
N PRO A 403 -3.85 17.00 3.38
CA PRO A 403 -5.03 16.84 2.55
C PRO A 403 -5.48 15.41 2.81
N ALA A 404 -6.74 15.24 3.25
CA ALA A 404 -7.30 13.96 3.67
C ALA A 404 -6.58 12.84 2.91
N PHE A 405 -5.99 11.91 3.63
CA PHE A 405 -5.19 10.83 3.04
C PHE A 405 -6.10 10.16 2.02
N VAL A 406 -6.03 10.66 0.80
CA VAL A 406 -6.74 10.10 -0.32
C VAL A 406 -5.85 8.97 -0.78
N PRO A 407 -6.15 7.74 -0.37
CA PRO A 407 -5.56 6.64 -1.06
C PRO A 407 -6.05 6.80 -2.49
N GLU A 408 -5.10 6.94 -3.43
CA GLU A 408 -5.36 6.68 -4.82
C GLU A 408 -5.95 7.84 -5.65
N THR A 409 -5.11 8.77 -6.00
CA THR A 409 -5.24 9.42 -7.30
C THR A 409 -4.63 8.48 -8.34
N ILE A 410 -5.41 7.55 -8.87
CA ILE A 410 -5.06 6.93 -10.14
C ILE A 410 -5.16 8.05 -11.17
N THR A 411 -4.11 8.26 -11.93
CA THR A 411 -4.17 9.16 -13.08
C THR A 411 -5.23 8.62 -14.01
N VAL A 412 -6.27 9.38 -14.19
CA VAL A 412 -7.36 9.03 -15.11
C VAL A 412 -6.73 8.89 -16.49
N PRO A 413 -6.91 7.77 -17.20
CA PRO A 413 -6.34 7.60 -18.54
C PRO A 413 -6.68 8.77 -19.45
N ASN A 414 -5.77 9.14 -20.34
CA ASN A 414 -5.99 10.23 -21.31
C ASN A 414 -7.32 10.02 -22.05
N GLY A 415 -8.23 10.98 -21.94
CA GLY A 415 -9.57 10.93 -22.54
C GLY A 415 -10.72 10.89 -21.53
N PHE A 416 -10.48 10.43 -20.32
CA PHE A 416 -11.47 10.57 -19.26
C PHE A 416 -11.50 12.01 -18.78
N LYS A 417 -12.62 12.69 -18.99
CA LYS A 417 -12.87 13.97 -18.33
C LYS A 417 -13.31 13.65 -16.90
N PRO A 418 -12.50 13.97 -15.89
CA PRO A 418 -12.96 13.86 -14.51
C PRO A 418 -14.25 14.65 -14.37
N GLY A 419 -15.28 14.05 -13.84
CA GLY A 419 -16.51 14.76 -13.52
C GLY A 419 -16.19 16.00 -12.69
N LYS A 420 -16.99 17.07 -12.80
CA LYS A 420 -16.81 18.38 -12.16
C LYS A 420 -16.69 18.36 -10.62
N THR A 421 -16.68 17.21 -9.99
CA THR A 421 -16.44 17.03 -8.56
C THR A 421 -14.94 16.97 -8.33
N ASN A 422 -14.42 17.88 -7.50
CA ASN A 422 -13.06 17.85 -7.01
C ASN A 422 -12.67 16.42 -6.62
N GLN A 423 -11.70 15.83 -7.33
CA GLN A 423 -11.25 14.44 -7.28
C GLN A 423 -10.51 14.06 -6.00
N LYS A 424 -10.99 14.50 -4.88
CA LYS A 424 -10.55 13.97 -3.60
C LYS A 424 -11.28 12.65 -3.41
N GLY A 425 -10.53 11.56 -3.25
CA GLY A 425 -11.07 10.25 -3.00
C GLY A 425 -12.23 10.31 -2.02
N TYR A 426 -13.35 9.72 -2.40
CA TYR A 426 -14.51 9.70 -1.53
C TYR A 426 -14.37 8.53 -0.56
N PRO A 427 -14.60 8.77 0.74
CA PRO A 427 -14.72 7.67 1.68
C PRO A 427 -15.83 6.74 1.21
N MET A 428 -15.58 5.45 1.30
CA MET A 428 -16.49 4.43 0.82
C MET A 428 -17.72 4.33 1.69
N TYR A 429 -18.87 4.09 1.06
CA TYR A 429 -20.09 3.76 1.77
C TYR A 429 -19.99 2.42 2.47
N ASN A 430 -20.52 2.38 3.66
CA ASN A 430 -20.99 1.13 4.21
C ASN A 430 -22.44 0.91 3.75
N PHE A 431 -22.77 -0.28 3.37
CA PHE A 431 -24.12 -0.67 3.00
C PHE A 431 -24.61 -1.84 3.86
N MET A 432 -25.92 -1.95 3.98
CA MET A 432 -26.53 -3.08 4.67
C MET A 432 -26.79 -4.19 3.68
N THR A 433 -26.31 -5.40 3.97
CA THR A 433 -26.69 -6.59 3.22
C THR A 433 -28.08 -7.06 3.64
N LYS A 434 -28.68 -7.98 2.86
CA LYS A 434 -29.98 -8.60 3.18
C LYS A 434 -29.99 -9.28 4.57
N GLU A 435 -28.82 -9.79 5.01
CA GLU A 435 -28.65 -10.39 6.33
C GLU A 435 -28.50 -9.35 7.46
N GLY A 436 -28.61 -8.06 7.16
CA GLY A 436 -28.50 -6.99 8.15
C GLY A 436 -27.09 -6.67 8.63
N PHE A 437 -26.05 -7.24 8.00
CA PHE A 437 -24.68 -6.95 8.35
C PHE A 437 -24.15 -5.74 7.60
N PRO A 438 -23.56 -4.75 8.29
CA PRO A 438 -22.91 -3.65 7.62
C PRO A 438 -21.66 -4.19 6.91
N ARG A 439 -21.56 -3.97 5.59
CA ARG A 439 -20.36 -4.26 4.80
C ARG A 439 -19.88 -3.00 4.10
N SER A 440 -18.59 -2.79 4.13
CA SER A 440 -17.96 -1.77 3.31
C SER A 440 -17.96 -2.21 1.85
N LEU A 441 -18.22 -1.27 0.94
CA LEU A 441 -17.99 -1.53 -0.50
C LEU A 441 -16.56 -2.03 -0.77
N ARG A 442 -15.60 -1.72 0.10
CA ARG A 442 -14.22 -2.21 0.05
C ARG A 442 -14.08 -3.70 0.31
N GLU A 443 -14.95 -4.28 1.11
CA GLU A 443 -14.89 -5.70 1.44
C GLU A 443 -15.44 -6.58 0.33
N TYR A 444 -16.30 -6.01 -0.52
CA TYR A 444 -16.95 -6.75 -1.59
C TYR A 444 -16.19 -6.60 -2.90
N LYS A 445 -15.50 -7.66 -3.31
CA LYS A 445 -14.70 -7.73 -4.54
C LYS A 445 -13.82 -6.48 -4.75
N PRO A 446 -12.87 -6.18 -3.85
CA PRO A 446 -12.11 -4.91 -3.82
C PRO A 446 -11.26 -4.67 -5.07
N PHE A 447 -11.08 -5.69 -5.90
CA PHE A 447 -10.15 -5.72 -7.02
C PHE A 447 -10.82 -5.52 -8.38
N GLU A 448 -12.13 -5.27 -8.39
CA GLU A 448 -12.90 -5.12 -9.63
C GLU A 448 -13.26 -3.66 -9.89
N TYR A 449 -13.40 -3.34 -11.16
CA TYR A 449 -14.07 -2.09 -11.56
C TYR A 449 -15.53 -2.16 -11.13
N ARG A 450 -16.10 -0.99 -10.84
CA ARG A 450 -17.48 -0.90 -10.38
C ARG A 450 -18.23 0.17 -11.12
N VAL A 451 -19.48 -0.10 -11.37
CA VAL A 451 -20.47 0.90 -11.75
C VAL A 451 -21.45 1.05 -10.60
N LEU A 452 -21.43 2.19 -9.94
CA LEU A 452 -22.42 2.52 -8.92
C LEU A 452 -23.61 3.18 -9.59
N CYS A 453 -24.82 2.79 -9.23
CA CYS A 453 -26.06 3.29 -9.80
C CYS A 453 -26.93 3.87 -8.71
N ASN A 454 -27.49 5.06 -8.96
CA ASN A 454 -28.25 5.82 -7.98
C ASN A 454 -29.70 5.33 -7.83
N ASN A 455 -30.20 4.52 -8.74
CA ASN A 455 -31.60 4.07 -8.74
C ASN A 455 -31.75 2.66 -9.33
N SER A 456 -32.80 1.94 -8.93
CA SER A 456 -33.17 0.61 -9.40
C SER A 456 -33.83 0.59 -10.81
N SER A 457 -34.18 1.73 -11.37
CA SER A 457 -34.81 1.85 -12.70
C SER A 457 -33.83 1.75 -13.88
N VAL A 458 -32.58 1.42 -13.60
CA VAL A 458 -31.48 1.48 -14.54
C VAL A 458 -31.43 0.21 -15.40
N GLU A 459 -31.36 0.36 -16.72
CA GLU A 459 -31.25 -0.75 -17.69
C GLU A 459 -29.82 -1.36 -17.74
N ILE A 460 -29.18 -1.54 -16.56
CA ILE A 460 -27.83 -2.11 -16.46
C ILE A 460 -27.72 -3.47 -17.10
N ASP A 461 -28.75 -4.31 -16.98
CA ASP A 461 -28.76 -5.65 -17.55
C ASP A 461 -28.60 -5.66 -19.07
N LYS A 462 -29.14 -4.67 -19.78
CA LYS A 462 -28.97 -4.56 -21.23
C LYS A 462 -27.53 -4.30 -21.62
N VAL A 463 -26.85 -3.54 -20.81
CA VAL A 463 -25.48 -3.11 -21.12
C VAL A 463 -24.47 -4.14 -20.69
N LEU A 464 -24.66 -4.79 -19.54
CA LEU A 464 -23.78 -5.87 -19.08
C LEU A 464 -23.78 -7.11 -19.95
N LYS A 465 -24.89 -7.36 -20.68
CA LYS A 465 -24.99 -8.51 -21.61
C LYS A 465 -23.96 -8.46 -22.74
N ASN A 466 -23.52 -7.26 -23.12
CA ASN A 466 -22.60 -7.03 -24.25
C ASN A 466 -21.14 -6.86 -23.82
N ILE A 467 -20.80 -7.10 -22.55
CA ILE A 467 -19.44 -6.98 -22.04
C ILE A 467 -18.85 -8.37 -21.81
N ASP A 468 -17.62 -8.58 -22.28
CA ASP A 468 -16.88 -9.80 -22.03
C ASP A 468 -16.80 -10.11 -20.52
N LYS A 469 -17.07 -11.36 -20.15
CA LYS A 469 -17.10 -11.82 -18.76
C LYS A 469 -15.79 -11.55 -18.02
N ALA A 470 -14.65 -11.55 -18.73
CA ALA A 470 -13.33 -11.33 -18.13
C ALA A 470 -13.10 -9.89 -17.66
N ILE A 471 -13.84 -8.92 -18.24
CA ILE A 471 -13.74 -7.49 -17.88
C ILE A 471 -15.03 -6.93 -17.27
N LYS A 472 -16.03 -7.78 -17.03
CA LYS A 472 -17.34 -7.35 -16.54
C LYS A 472 -17.20 -6.58 -15.21
N PRO A 473 -17.72 -5.35 -15.10
CA PRO A 473 -17.66 -4.61 -13.84
C PRO A 473 -18.67 -5.16 -12.83
N LEU A 474 -18.37 -4.98 -11.56
CA LEU A 474 -19.37 -5.17 -10.51
C LEU A 474 -20.33 -3.99 -10.53
N CYS A 475 -21.60 -4.22 -10.77
CA CYS A 475 -22.64 -3.20 -10.67
C CYS A 475 -23.22 -3.17 -9.25
N ILE A 476 -23.31 -2.00 -8.67
CA ILE A 476 -23.88 -1.79 -7.34
C ILE A 476 -25.01 -0.78 -7.47
N VAL A 477 -26.23 -1.25 -7.29
CA VAL A 477 -27.43 -0.42 -7.30
C VAL A 477 -27.72 0.06 -5.88
N LEU A 478 -27.74 1.35 -5.67
CA LEU A 478 -28.04 1.98 -4.39
C LEU A 478 -29.49 2.49 -4.41
N SER A 479 -30.39 1.82 -3.71
CA SER A 479 -31.82 2.20 -3.64
C SER A 479 -32.28 2.32 -2.20
N GLU A 480 -33.01 3.39 -1.87
CA GLU A 480 -33.53 3.64 -0.51
C GLU A 480 -34.65 2.67 -0.10
N GLY A 481 -35.25 1.92 -1.01
CA GLY A 481 -36.46 1.11 -0.77
C GLY A 481 -36.32 -0.40 -0.94
N LEU A 482 -35.16 -0.91 -1.32
CA LEU A 482 -34.96 -2.33 -1.58
C LEU A 482 -34.16 -2.99 -0.45
N ASN A 483 -34.73 -4.02 0.15
CA ASN A 483 -33.99 -4.98 0.97
C ASN A 483 -33.06 -5.75 0.02
N GLY A 484 -31.76 -5.56 0.16
CA GLY A 484 -30.69 -6.02 -0.72
C GLY A 484 -30.95 -7.39 -1.35
N GLU A 485 -31.48 -7.43 -2.54
CA GLU A 485 -31.60 -8.62 -3.35
C GLU A 485 -30.41 -8.73 -4.29
N LYS A 486 -29.68 -9.84 -4.19
CA LYS A 486 -28.69 -10.19 -5.17
C LYS A 486 -29.43 -10.62 -6.43
N THR A 487 -29.44 -9.78 -7.45
CA THR A 487 -30.15 -10.08 -8.71
C THR A 487 -29.31 -10.94 -9.64
N SER A 488 -27.98 -10.88 -9.54
CA SER A 488 -27.01 -11.75 -10.27
C SER A 488 -25.64 -11.72 -9.62
N ASP A 489 -24.69 -12.54 -10.10
CA ASP A 489 -23.31 -12.54 -9.58
C ASP A 489 -22.55 -11.23 -9.82
N ASP A 490 -23.01 -10.43 -10.78
CA ASP A 490 -22.38 -9.19 -11.22
C ASP A 490 -23.17 -7.95 -10.78
N ILE A 491 -24.35 -8.11 -10.17
CA ILE A 491 -25.20 -6.99 -9.72
C ILE A 491 -25.52 -7.18 -8.24
N LEU A 492 -25.13 -6.20 -7.44
CA LEU A 492 -25.45 -6.14 -6.02
C LEU A 492 -26.41 -4.97 -5.77
N VAL A 493 -27.55 -5.25 -5.19
CA VAL A 493 -28.50 -4.21 -4.77
C VAL A 493 -28.35 -3.94 -3.28
N CYS A 494 -28.15 -2.68 -2.91
CA CYS A 494 -27.87 -2.27 -1.55
C CYS A 494 -28.67 -1.02 -1.16
N ALA A 495 -28.93 -0.85 0.12
CA ALA A 495 -29.48 0.39 0.67
C ALA A 495 -28.37 1.19 1.36
N PRO A 496 -28.23 2.51 1.10
CA PRO A 496 -27.31 3.36 1.84
C PRO A 496 -27.81 3.47 3.29
N ARG A 497 -26.89 3.40 4.26
CA ARG A 497 -27.22 3.64 5.66
C ARG A 497 -27.68 5.09 5.85
N LYS A 498 -28.50 5.34 6.88
CA LYS A 498 -28.96 6.71 7.18
C LYS A 498 -27.80 7.70 7.35
N GLU A 499 -26.72 7.23 7.97
CA GLU A 499 -25.51 8.02 8.21
C GLU A 499 -24.76 8.38 6.92
N ASP A 500 -24.88 7.56 5.88
CA ASP A 500 -24.13 7.71 4.62
C ASP A 500 -24.89 8.53 3.55
N LYS A 501 -26.15 8.94 3.83
CA LYS A 501 -26.98 9.67 2.85
C LYS A 501 -26.35 10.97 2.33
N LYS A 502 -25.64 11.72 3.18
CA LYS A 502 -24.96 12.96 2.78
C LYS A 502 -23.81 12.67 1.82
N MET A 503 -23.10 11.58 2.06
CA MET A 503 -22.02 11.12 1.20
C MET A 503 -22.53 10.58 -0.13
N HIS A 504 -23.61 9.83 -0.10
CA HIS A 504 -24.32 9.37 -1.28
C HIS A 504 -24.70 10.53 -2.20
N ARG A 505 -25.33 11.58 -1.66
CA ARG A 505 -25.66 12.79 -2.42
C ARG A 505 -24.44 13.49 -3.02
N LYS A 506 -23.31 13.52 -2.29
CA LYS A 506 -22.04 14.10 -2.79
C LYS A 506 -21.42 13.27 -3.90
N LEU A 507 -21.46 11.93 -3.78
CA LEU A 507 -20.86 11.03 -4.75
C LEU A 507 -21.54 11.16 -6.10
N PHE A 508 -22.85 11.06 -6.11
CA PHE A 508 -23.60 11.12 -7.34
C PHE A 508 -23.72 12.56 -7.88
N ASN A 509 -23.80 13.59 -7.03
CA ASN A 509 -23.89 15.01 -7.44
C ASN A 509 -24.79 15.24 -8.67
N LYS A 510 -25.99 14.65 -8.65
CA LYS A 510 -26.99 14.62 -9.73
C LYS A 510 -26.69 13.64 -10.88
N ALA A 511 -25.63 12.84 -10.81
CA ALA A 511 -25.40 11.76 -11.77
C ALA A 511 -26.21 10.52 -11.39
N ASP A 512 -26.53 9.69 -12.38
CA ASP A 512 -27.21 8.42 -12.19
C ASP A 512 -26.22 7.27 -12.07
N TYR A 513 -25.04 7.41 -12.66
CA TYR A 513 -23.98 6.40 -12.62
C TYR A 513 -22.63 7.00 -12.23
N VAL A 514 -21.85 6.20 -11.51
CA VAL A 514 -20.45 6.51 -11.19
C VAL A 514 -19.58 5.31 -11.56
N LEU A 515 -18.65 5.50 -12.48
CA LEU A 515 -17.63 4.51 -12.84
C LEU A 515 -16.45 4.63 -11.88
N MET A 516 -16.05 3.51 -11.28
CA MET A 516 -14.93 3.45 -10.32
C MET A 516 -13.91 2.37 -10.71
N ALA A 517 -12.63 2.73 -10.59
CA ALA A 517 -11.53 1.77 -10.69
C ALA A 517 -11.41 0.90 -9.43
N PRO A 518 -10.71 -0.26 -9.50
CA PRO A 518 -10.22 -0.95 -8.31
C PRO A 518 -9.43 0.04 -7.44
N GLY A 519 -9.68 0.01 -6.11
CA GLY A 519 -9.06 0.99 -5.21
C GLY A 519 -9.85 2.27 -5.02
N TYR A 520 -11.06 2.38 -5.63
CA TYR A 520 -12.08 3.40 -5.35
C TYR A 520 -11.84 4.79 -5.96
N THR A 521 -11.05 4.85 -6.99
CA THR A 521 -10.91 6.08 -7.78
C THR A 521 -12.11 6.25 -8.69
N MET A 522 -12.79 7.37 -8.57
CA MET A 522 -13.86 7.74 -9.48
C MET A 522 -13.26 8.12 -10.84
N LEU A 523 -13.66 7.38 -11.87
CA LEU A 523 -13.22 7.61 -13.24
C LEU A 523 -14.16 8.56 -14.00
N GLY A 524 -15.46 8.45 -13.77
CA GLY A 524 -16.45 9.30 -14.45
C GLY A 524 -17.83 9.25 -13.81
N THR A 525 -18.65 10.22 -14.17
CA THR A 525 -20.08 10.31 -13.79
C THR A 525 -20.91 10.45 -15.05
N TYR A 526 -22.07 9.78 -15.11
CA TYR A 526 -22.94 9.69 -16.27
C TYR A 526 -24.41 9.81 -15.82
N ASN A 527 -25.28 10.27 -16.71
CA ASN A 527 -26.71 10.34 -16.49
C ASN A 527 -27.44 9.22 -17.22
N ASN A 528 -28.71 9.02 -16.92
CA ASN A 528 -29.59 8.15 -17.68
C ASN A 528 -29.59 8.56 -19.17
N GLY A 529 -29.43 7.59 -20.06
CA GLY A 529 -29.28 7.81 -21.50
C GLY A 529 -27.81 7.96 -21.95
N GLU A 530 -26.84 7.97 -21.03
CA GLU A 530 -25.41 7.99 -21.36
C GLU A 530 -24.73 6.61 -21.15
N GLU A 531 -25.51 5.53 -21.08
CA GLU A 531 -25.01 4.16 -20.82
C GLU A 531 -23.98 3.74 -21.88
N ASP A 532 -24.25 4.00 -23.15
CA ASP A 532 -23.31 3.65 -24.24
C ASP A 532 -21.97 4.38 -24.08
N LYS A 533 -22.00 5.64 -23.65
CA LYS A 533 -20.80 6.42 -23.37
C LYS A 533 -20.05 5.88 -22.17
N LEU A 534 -20.76 5.56 -21.07
CA LEU A 534 -20.18 4.93 -19.87
C LEU A 534 -19.42 3.65 -20.26
N PHE A 535 -20.03 2.80 -21.10
CA PHE A 535 -19.44 1.54 -21.49
C PHE A 535 -18.35 1.69 -22.57
N ALA A 536 -18.45 2.65 -23.46
CA ALA A 536 -17.36 3.00 -24.37
C ALA A 536 -16.13 3.47 -23.58
N ASP A 537 -16.32 4.37 -22.62
CA ASP A 537 -15.26 4.82 -21.70
C ASP A 537 -14.70 3.66 -20.88
N TYR A 538 -15.56 2.79 -20.35
CA TYR A 538 -15.15 1.60 -19.62
C TYR A 538 -14.32 0.64 -20.47
N LYS A 539 -14.77 0.31 -21.68
CA LYS A 539 -14.04 -0.57 -22.61
C LYS A 539 -12.68 -0.01 -23.00
N SER A 540 -12.58 1.31 -23.13
CA SER A 540 -11.31 1.98 -23.49
C SER A 540 -10.19 1.78 -22.46
N LEU A 541 -10.53 1.34 -21.23
CA LEU A 541 -9.54 1.03 -20.21
C LEU A 541 -8.73 -0.24 -20.51
N PHE A 542 -9.22 -1.12 -21.40
CA PHE A 542 -8.72 -2.49 -21.52
C PHE A 542 -7.96 -2.81 -22.80
N ASP A 543 -7.87 -1.90 -23.80
CA ASP A 543 -7.24 -2.21 -25.10
C ASP A 543 -7.68 -3.59 -25.62
N LEU A 544 -8.98 -3.75 -25.84
CA LEU A 544 -9.55 -5.03 -26.19
C LEU A 544 -9.04 -5.54 -27.54
N VAL A 545 -8.83 -6.85 -27.66
CA VAL A 545 -8.54 -7.53 -28.92
C VAL A 545 -9.75 -7.34 -29.84
N ALA A 546 -9.50 -6.87 -31.06
CA ALA A 546 -10.54 -6.82 -32.08
C ALA A 546 -10.91 -8.26 -32.48
N HIS A 547 -12.16 -8.64 -32.30
CA HIS A 547 -12.72 -9.93 -32.74
C HIS A 547 -13.30 -9.82 -34.15
#